data_419efef6ae66472933b594231fc4c008
#
_entry.id   419efef6ae66472933b594231fc4c008
#
_cell.length_a   1.000
_cell.length_b   1.000
_cell.length_c   1.000
_cell.angle_alpha   90.00
_cell.angle_beta   90.00
_cell.angle_gamma   90.00
#
_symmetry.space_group_name_H-M   'P 1'
#
loop_
_entity.id
_entity.type
_entity.pdbx_description
1 polymer ?
#
loop_
_entity_poly.entity_id
_entity_poly.type
_entity_poly.pdbx_seq_one_letter_code
_entity_poly.pdbx_strand_id
1 'polypeptide(L)'
;CYACKQVCPLCYCEQCIVDKSMPRWIDSSATVKGNFAWNMIRAFHLSGRCIGCNECERACPADIPLSLLNRKMGTVAMNEFNYRHGTDVNQPTLIGNYNVNDKEDFIL
;
A
#
# COMPACT_ATOMS: atom_id res chain seq x y z
N CYS A 1 -11.77 -2.95 -10.39
CA CYS A 1 -11.21 -3.41 -11.68
C CYS A 1 -9.71 -3.75 -11.62
N TYR A 2 -9.00 -3.42 -10.58
CA TYR A 2 -7.57 -3.70 -10.34
C TYR A 2 -6.58 -3.10 -11.36
N ALA A 3 -6.98 -2.21 -12.25
CA ALA A 3 -6.10 -1.56 -13.21
C ALA A 3 -4.90 -0.89 -12.52
N CYS A 4 -5.14 -0.21 -11.40
CA CYS A 4 -4.09 0.44 -10.61
C CYS A 4 -3.01 -0.54 -10.08
N LYS A 5 -3.35 -1.80 -9.83
CA LYS A 5 -2.41 -2.84 -9.45
C LYS A 5 -1.60 -3.30 -10.67
N GLN A 6 -2.26 -3.48 -11.80
CA GLN A 6 -1.64 -4.00 -13.03
C GLN A 6 -0.57 -3.07 -13.61
N VAL A 7 -0.77 -1.75 -13.49
CA VAL A 7 0.18 -0.75 -14.02
C VAL A 7 1.25 -0.34 -13.02
N CYS A 8 1.12 -0.71 -11.75
CA CYS A 8 2.05 -0.27 -10.72
C CYS A 8 3.40 -1.00 -10.81
N PRO A 9 4.51 -0.29 -11.02
CA PRO A 9 5.84 -0.92 -11.11
C PRO A 9 6.29 -1.53 -9.79
N LEU A 10 5.66 -1.15 -8.66
CA LEU A 10 6.00 -1.65 -7.32
C LEU A 10 5.04 -2.72 -6.79
N CYS A 11 4.05 -3.13 -7.58
CA CYS A 11 3.20 -4.30 -7.30
C CYS A 11 3.78 -5.55 -8.00
N TYR A 12 4.99 -5.95 -7.61
CA TYR A 12 5.77 -7.01 -8.23
C TYR A 12 5.71 -8.36 -7.50
N CYS A 13 4.83 -8.54 -6.53
CA CYS A 13 4.68 -9.82 -5.85
C CYS A 13 4.21 -10.90 -6.84
N GLU A 14 4.83 -12.08 -6.84
CA GLU A 14 4.44 -13.21 -7.69
C GLU A 14 2.96 -13.56 -7.47
N GLN A 15 2.53 -13.59 -6.22
CA GLN A 15 1.14 -13.75 -5.84
C GLN A 15 0.78 -12.72 -4.77
N CYS A 16 -0.13 -11.82 -5.10
CA CYS A 16 -0.61 -10.82 -4.15
C CYS A 16 -1.54 -11.46 -3.11
N ILE A 17 -1.44 -11.01 -1.86
CA ILE A 17 -2.31 -11.49 -0.76
C ILE A 17 -3.81 -11.30 -1.08
N VAL A 18 -4.17 -10.26 -1.83
CA VAL A 18 -5.56 -10.00 -2.22
C VAL A 18 -6.08 -10.93 -3.31
N ASP A 19 -5.19 -11.62 -4.03
CA ASP A 19 -5.55 -12.59 -5.08
C ASP A 19 -5.72 -14.01 -4.54
N LYS A 20 -5.28 -14.25 -3.30
CA LYS A 20 -5.40 -15.57 -2.67
C LYS A 20 -6.85 -15.88 -2.34
N SER A 21 -7.33 -17.04 -2.78
CA SER A 21 -8.70 -17.50 -2.58
C SER A 21 -8.81 -18.67 -1.59
N MET A 22 -7.71 -19.40 -1.32
CA MET A 22 -7.68 -20.56 -0.42
C MET A 22 -6.40 -20.61 0.43
N PRO A 23 -6.44 -20.15 1.69
CA PRO A 23 -7.55 -19.41 2.31
C PRO A 23 -7.62 -17.96 1.80
N ARG A 24 -8.83 -17.38 1.82
CA ARG A 24 -9.02 -15.98 1.52
C ARG A 24 -8.80 -15.17 2.79
N TRP A 25 -7.69 -14.47 2.87
CA TRP A 25 -7.34 -13.62 4.01
C TRP A 25 -7.97 -12.24 3.94
N ILE A 26 -8.18 -11.73 2.74
CA ILE A 26 -8.70 -10.38 2.50
C ILE A 26 -9.92 -10.51 1.58
N ASP A 27 -11.03 -9.90 1.99
CA ASP A 27 -12.20 -9.81 1.13
C ASP A 27 -11.89 -8.88 -0.05
N SER A 28 -11.93 -9.43 -1.25
CA SER A 28 -11.75 -8.72 -2.51
C SER A 28 -13.02 -8.78 -3.38
N SER A 29 -14.17 -9.01 -2.76
CA SER A 29 -15.46 -9.04 -3.44
C SER A 29 -15.83 -7.67 -4.04
N ALA A 30 -16.68 -7.69 -5.08
CA ALA A 30 -17.17 -6.47 -5.73
C ALA A 30 -18.29 -5.78 -4.90
N THR A 31 -18.04 -5.62 -3.61
CA THR A 31 -18.91 -4.91 -2.65
C THR A 31 -18.19 -3.69 -2.11
N VAL A 32 -18.91 -2.78 -1.47
CA VAL A 32 -18.31 -1.60 -0.81
C VAL A 32 -17.25 -2.03 0.21
N LYS A 33 -17.58 -3.04 1.04
CA LYS A 33 -16.66 -3.57 2.06
C LYS A 33 -15.41 -4.20 1.43
N GLY A 34 -15.59 -5.04 0.41
CA GLY A 34 -14.48 -5.71 -0.28
C GLY A 34 -13.58 -4.70 -1.00
N ASN A 35 -14.17 -3.73 -1.69
CA ASN A 35 -13.41 -2.66 -2.36
C ASN A 35 -12.64 -1.80 -1.36
N PHE A 36 -13.25 -1.48 -0.22
CA PHE A 36 -12.56 -0.74 0.85
C PHE A 36 -11.36 -1.55 1.37
N ALA A 37 -11.56 -2.81 1.75
CA ALA A 37 -10.50 -3.68 2.27
C ALA A 37 -9.36 -3.81 1.27
N TRP A 38 -9.65 -4.05 0.00
CA TRP A 38 -8.65 -4.19 -1.07
C TRP A 38 -7.81 -2.92 -1.24
N ASN A 39 -8.47 -1.76 -1.32
CA ASN A 39 -7.77 -0.49 -1.51
C ASN A 39 -6.92 -0.11 -0.30
N MET A 40 -7.40 -0.34 0.92
CA MET A 40 -6.65 -0.09 2.15
C MET A 40 -5.39 -0.96 2.23
N ILE A 41 -5.51 -2.26 1.98
CA ILE A 41 -4.35 -3.17 2.00
C ILE A 41 -3.32 -2.75 0.96
N ARG A 42 -3.77 -2.37 -0.25
CA ARG A 42 -2.86 -1.87 -1.28
C ARG A 42 -2.14 -0.59 -0.84
N ALA A 43 -2.87 0.37 -0.25
CA ALA A 43 -2.29 1.61 0.25
C ALA A 43 -1.22 1.35 1.33
N PHE A 44 -1.49 0.45 2.27
CA PHE A 44 -0.51 0.06 3.28
C PHE A 44 0.74 -0.58 2.66
N HIS A 45 0.59 -1.50 1.73
CA HIS A 45 1.72 -2.14 1.07
C HIS A 45 2.58 -1.15 0.28
N LEU A 46 1.97 -0.10 -0.27
CA LEU A 46 2.68 0.93 -1.03
C LEU A 46 3.26 2.06 -0.16
N SER A 47 2.89 2.17 1.11
CA SER A 47 3.38 3.23 2.01
C SER A 47 4.90 3.26 2.11
N GLY A 48 5.55 2.09 2.05
CA GLY A 48 6.99 1.94 2.12
C GLY A 48 7.69 1.75 0.77
N ARG A 49 7.01 1.91 -0.38
CA ARG A 49 7.63 1.66 -1.68
C ARG A 49 7.13 2.52 -2.84
N CYS A 50 6.11 3.34 -2.67
CA CYS A 50 5.53 4.14 -3.76
C CYS A 50 6.50 5.23 -4.23
N ILE A 51 6.85 5.24 -5.52
CA ILE A 51 7.74 6.23 -6.14
C ILE A 51 7.02 7.48 -6.67
N GLY A 52 5.71 7.57 -6.53
CA GLY A 52 4.93 8.74 -6.96
C GLY A 52 4.77 8.90 -8.47
N CYS A 53 4.84 7.83 -9.25
CA CYS A 53 4.76 7.88 -10.72
C CYS A 53 3.38 8.22 -11.27
N ASN A 54 2.31 8.19 -10.46
CA ASN A 54 0.91 8.49 -10.78
C ASN A 54 0.26 7.54 -11.81
N GLU A 55 0.91 6.45 -12.22
CA GLU A 55 0.33 5.50 -13.19
C GLU A 55 -0.99 4.89 -12.71
N CYS A 56 -1.11 4.62 -11.42
CA CYS A 56 -2.34 4.08 -10.84
C CYS A 56 -3.54 5.02 -10.99
N GLU A 57 -3.31 6.34 -10.91
CA GLU A 57 -4.34 7.35 -11.11
C GLU A 57 -4.70 7.46 -12.59
N ARG A 58 -3.69 7.54 -13.47
CA ARG A 58 -3.90 7.60 -14.93
C ARG A 58 -4.65 6.38 -15.48
N ALA A 59 -4.44 5.21 -14.91
CA ALA A 59 -5.10 3.98 -15.34
C ALA A 59 -6.49 3.78 -14.73
N CYS A 60 -6.91 4.64 -13.80
CA CYS A 60 -8.18 4.46 -13.10
C CYS A 60 -9.36 4.91 -13.96
N PRO A 61 -10.26 4.00 -14.38
CA PRO A 61 -11.42 4.39 -15.20
C PRO A 61 -12.50 5.14 -14.41
N ALA A 62 -12.35 5.21 -13.08
CA ALA A 62 -13.27 5.92 -12.18
C ALA A 62 -12.68 7.24 -11.68
N ASP A 63 -11.58 7.71 -12.27
CA ASP A 63 -10.89 8.96 -11.94
C ASP A 63 -10.58 9.14 -10.43
N ILE A 64 -10.32 8.04 -9.73
CA ILE A 64 -10.00 8.07 -8.30
C ILE A 64 -8.57 8.63 -8.12
N PRO A 65 -8.37 9.67 -7.30
CA PRO A 65 -7.06 10.30 -7.10
C PRO A 65 -6.14 9.44 -6.20
N LEU A 66 -5.78 8.25 -6.66
CA LEU A 66 -4.98 7.27 -5.93
C LEU A 66 -3.58 7.77 -5.57
N SER A 67 -3.05 8.70 -6.35
CA SER A 67 -1.76 9.33 -6.09
C SER A 67 -1.76 10.13 -4.79
N LEU A 68 -2.87 10.80 -4.45
CA LEU A 68 -3.04 11.54 -3.21
C LEU A 68 -3.03 10.60 -2.00
N LEU A 69 -3.73 9.47 -2.09
CA LEU A 69 -3.72 8.45 -1.05
C LEU A 69 -2.30 7.92 -0.81
N ASN A 70 -1.61 7.54 -1.86
CA ASN A 70 -0.25 7.00 -1.77
C ASN A 70 0.74 8.04 -1.20
N ARG A 71 0.63 9.31 -1.61
CA ARG A 71 1.45 10.39 -1.03
C ARG A 71 1.16 10.60 0.45
N LYS A 72 -0.10 10.58 0.83
CA LYS A 72 -0.48 10.69 2.25
C LYS A 72 0.13 9.55 3.07
N MET A 73 0.08 8.32 2.57
CA MET A 73 0.70 7.17 3.23
C MET A 73 2.22 7.33 3.35
N GLY A 74 2.89 7.82 2.32
CA GLY A 74 4.33 8.12 2.38
C GLY A 74 4.66 9.23 3.40
N THR A 75 3.80 10.24 3.53
CA THR A 75 3.93 11.29 4.55
C THR A 75 3.78 10.73 5.95
N VAL A 76 2.82 9.83 6.17
CA VAL A 76 2.65 9.14 7.46
C VAL A 76 3.88 8.31 7.79
N ALA A 77 4.38 7.52 6.82
CA ALA A 77 5.60 6.73 7.01
C ALA A 77 6.80 7.59 7.43
N MET A 78 6.94 8.77 6.83
CA MET A 78 8.01 9.71 7.17
C MET A 78 7.83 10.32 8.56
N ASN A 79 6.63 10.79 8.89
CA ASN A 79 6.36 11.52 10.13
C ASN A 79 6.34 10.61 11.37
N GLU A 80 5.75 9.41 11.23
CA GLU A 80 5.55 8.51 12.37
C GLU A 80 6.71 7.54 12.57
N PHE A 81 7.36 7.11 11.48
CA PHE A 81 8.41 6.08 11.51
C PHE A 81 9.76 6.56 11.01
N ASN A 82 9.90 7.86 10.65
CA ASN A 82 11.11 8.43 10.05
C ASN A 82 11.63 7.57 8.86
N TYR A 83 10.68 7.03 8.10
CA TYR A 83 10.99 6.12 7.00
C TYR A 83 10.74 6.79 5.65
N ARG A 84 11.76 6.78 4.79
CA ARG A 84 11.66 7.21 3.39
C ARG A 84 12.23 6.14 2.48
N HIS A 85 11.36 5.51 1.70
CA HIS A 85 11.77 4.47 0.76
C HIS A 85 12.69 5.00 -0.34
N GLY A 86 13.58 4.14 -0.81
CA GLY A 86 14.49 4.44 -1.92
C GLY A 86 15.67 5.36 -1.59
N THR A 87 15.95 5.61 -0.30
CA THR A 87 17.07 6.49 0.12
C THR A 87 18.28 5.71 0.61
N ASP A 88 18.10 4.50 1.12
CA ASP A 88 19.18 3.66 1.62
C ASP A 88 18.90 2.19 1.27
N VAL A 89 19.85 1.54 0.60
CA VAL A 89 19.73 0.13 0.17
C VAL A 89 19.76 -0.85 1.35
N ASN A 90 20.33 -0.44 2.49
CA ASN A 90 20.44 -1.27 3.68
C ASN A 90 19.27 -1.07 4.65
N GLN A 91 18.40 -0.09 4.40
CA GLN A 91 17.25 0.17 5.25
C GLN A 91 16.21 -0.94 5.10
N PRO A 92 15.81 -1.63 6.19
CA PRO A 92 14.74 -2.62 6.14
C PRO A 92 13.43 -2.01 5.65
N THR A 93 12.59 -2.82 5.00
CA THR A 93 11.27 -2.35 4.54
C THR A 93 10.35 -2.02 5.71
N LEU A 94 9.56 -0.96 5.59
CA LEU A 94 8.67 -0.48 6.67
C LEU A 94 7.76 -1.58 7.21
N ILE A 95 7.10 -2.36 6.35
CA ILE A 95 6.14 -3.40 6.76
C ILE A 95 6.81 -4.73 7.14
N GLY A 96 8.01 -4.98 6.68
CA GLY A 96 8.76 -6.21 6.97
C GLY A 96 9.68 -6.13 8.20
N ASN A 97 9.53 -5.11 9.02
CA ASN A 97 10.46 -4.73 10.06
C ASN A 97 9.72 -4.44 11.36
N TYR A 98 10.39 -4.65 12.49
CA TYR A 98 9.91 -4.29 13.82
C TYR A 98 10.94 -3.39 14.51
N ASN A 99 10.45 -2.31 15.12
CA ASN A 99 11.28 -1.41 15.93
C ASN A 99 10.64 -1.24 17.31
N VAL A 100 11.41 -1.47 18.37
CA VAL A 100 10.94 -1.33 19.76
C VAL A 100 10.52 0.08 20.14
N ASN A 101 10.91 1.09 19.35
CA ASN A 101 10.54 2.48 19.55
C ASN A 101 9.37 2.92 18.68
N ASP A 102 8.73 2.01 17.96
CA ASP A 102 7.52 2.34 17.20
C ASP A 102 6.42 2.83 18.13
N LYS A 103 5.68 3.85 17.70
CA LYS A 103 4.57 4.40 18.46
C LYS A 103 3.43 3.40 18.57
N GLU A 104 2.98 3.13 19.78
CA GLU A 104 1.88 2.22 20.09
C GLU A 104 0.67 2.93 20.71
N ASP A 105 0.67 4.25 20.72
CA ASP A 105 -0.35 5.10 21.38
C ASP A 105 -1.79 4.80 20.91
N PHE A 106 -1.93 4.20 19.73
CA PHE A 106 -3.21 3.84 19.14
C PHE A 106 -3.72 2.44 19.55
N ILE A 107 -2.92 1.68 20.27
CA ILE A 107 -3.26 0.31 20.72
C ILE A 107 -3.80 0.30 22.15
N LEU A 108 -3.46 1.30 22.95
CA LEU A 108 -3.79 1.39 24.38
C LEU A 108 -5.03 2.21 24.65
#